data_62b51933e5d9b9e00074067459bf975a
#
_entry.id   62b51933e5d9b9e00074067459bf975a
#
_cell.length_a   1.000
_cell.length_b   1.000
_cell.length_c   1.000
_cell.angle_alpha   90.00
_cell.angle_beta   90.00
_cell.angle_gamma   90.00
#
_symmetry.space_group_name_H-M   'P 1'
#
loop_
_entity.id
_entity.type
_entity.pdbx_description
1 polymer ?
#
loop_
_entity_poly.entity_id
_entity_poly.type
_entity_poly.pdbx_seq_one_letter_code
_entity_poly.pdbx_strand_id
1 'polypeptide(L)'
;MCAVFLFLINSCGYKNEKNSQYFCERLTLNCDIKEKIVVFYTSKGNLKIQLFEESHPVTVANFISKVKSNIYVNKNFYKIISYSNNKLIHNGLNKLNDFGQMNINDLDNFDSIPLEIKLINREPIYETSIINPLEIKNLRHNFGKGSISMVKINETRSSSTEFFFSLNSLPEFDGRYSIFGRVISGSEILDKIDKNDLIKKIEF
;
A
#
# COMPACT_ATOMS: atom_id res chain seq x y z
N MET A 1 -62.46 10.89 17.73
CA MET A 1 -61.27 11.32 16.96
C MET A 1 -60.03 10.70 17.61
N CYS A 2 -59.59 9.54 17.09
CA CYS A 2 -58.36 8.89 17.56
C CYS A 2 -57.23 9.32 16.63
N ALA A 3 -56.25 10.04 17.19
CA ALA A 3 -55.02 10.37 16.48
C ALA A 3 -54.05 9.18 16.55
N VAL A 4 -53.81 8.55 15.41
CA VAL A 4 -52.81 7.51 15.25
C VAL A 4 -51.44 8.18 15.09
N PHE A 5 -50.60 8.11 16.13
CA PHE A 5 -49.17 8.49 16.04
C PHE A 5 -48.42 7.36 15.37
N LEU A 6 -48.06 7.57 14.09
CA LEU A 6 -47.09 6.73 13.39
C LEU A 6 -45.70 7.05 13.95
N PHE A 7 -45.18 6.18 14.80
CA PHE A 7 -43.76 6.14 15.12
C PHE A 7 -43.00 5.58 13.89
N LEU A 8 -42.40 6.45 13.10
CA LEU A 8 -41.34 6.07 12.16
C LEU A 8 -40.13 5.62 12.98
N ILE A 9 -39.99 4.32 13.13
CA ILE A 9 -38.76 3.73 13.67
C ILE A 9 -37.73 3.85 12.57
N ASN A 10 -36.95 4.95 12.59
CA ASN A 10 -35.67 5.00 11.88
C ASN A 10 -34.76 3.96 12.55
N SER A 11 -34.79 2.73 12.05
CA SER A 11 -33.72 1.76 12.33
C SER A 11 -32.44 2.27 11.64
N CYS A 12 -31.76 3.17 12.32
CA CYS A 12 -30.37 3.52 11.98
C CYS A 12 -29.54 2.27 12.29
N GLY A 13 -29.49 1.37 11.32
CA GLY A 13 -28.52 0.29 11.31
C GLY A 13 -27.15 0.93 11.22
N TYR A 14 -26.48 1.08 12.35
CA TYR A 14 -25.07 1.44 12.42
C TYR A 14 -24.29 0.29 11.79
N LYS A 15 -24.25 0.27 10.46
CA LYS A 15 -23.19 -0.44 9.76
C LYS A 15 -21.91 0.35 10.04
N ASN A 16 -21.14 -0.17 10.96
CA ASN A 16 -19.75 0.29 11.18
C ASN A 16 -18.95 -0.09 9.92
N GLU A 17 -19.21 0.62 8.83
CA GLU A 17 -18.45 0.41 7.60
C GLU A 17 -17.06 0.99 7.85
N LYS A 18 -16.08 0.10 7.94
CA LYS A 18 -14.66 0.44 8.01
C LYS A 18 -14.27 1.08 6.68
N ASN A 19 -14.46 2.38 6.55
CA ASN A 19 -14.12 3.19 5.38
C ASN A 19 -12.75 3.89 5.56
N SER A 20 -12.34 4.65 4.55
CA SER A 20 -11.09 5.41 4.58
C SER A 20 -10.98 6.32 5.79
N GLN A 21 -12.04 7.08 6.09
CA GLN A 21 -12.07 8.00 7.22
C GLN A 21 -11.84 7.29 8.56
N TYR A 22 -12.53 6.17 8.79
CA TYR A 22 -12.35 5.35 9.99
C TYR A 22 -10.88 4.96 10.20
N PHE A 23 -10.20 4.49 9.14
CA PHE A 23 -8.80 4.09 9.27
C PHE A 23 -7.84 5.27 9.37
N CYS A 24 -8.11 6.40 8.69
CA CYS A 24 -7.32 7.61 8.80
C CYS A 24 -7.35 8.16 10.23
N GLU A 25 -8.53 8.23 10.83
CA GLU A 25 -8.69 8.67 12.23
C GLU A 25 -8.02 7.71 13.21
N ARG A 26 -8.27 6.40 13.07
CA ARG A 26 -7.70 5.36 13.94
C ARG A 26 -6.17 5.33 13.91
N LEU A 27 -5.56 5.58 12.75
CA LEU A 27 -4.12 5.56 12.54
C LEU A 27 -3.48 6.96 12.68
N THR A 28 -4.29 7.97 12.99
CA THR A 28 -3.86 9.38 13.12
C THR A 28 -3.14 9.86 11.85
N LEU A 29 -3.70 9.51 10.68
CA LEU A 29 -3.17 9.87 9.37
C LEU A 29 -3.94 11.04 8.77
N ASN A 30 -3.22 11.96 8.11
CA ASN A 30 -3.87 12.94 7.25
C ASN A 30 -4.09 12.33 5.86
N CYS A 31 -5.34 11.97 5.56
CA CYS A 31 -5.72 11.39 4.27
C CYS A 31 -6.24 12.42 3.26
N ASP A 32 -6.24 13.72 3.59
CA ASP A 32 -6.39 14.81 2.61
C ASP A 32 -5.05 15.02 1.90
N ILE A 33 -4.75 14.15 0.94
CA ILE A 33 -3.46 14.06 0.28
C ILE A 33 -3.46 14.94 -0.97
N LYS A 34 -2.48 15.82 -1.06
CA LYS A 34 -2.25 16.70 -2.23
C LYS A 34 -1.07 16.24 -3.08
N GLU A 35 -0.17 15.49 -2.47
CA GLU A 35 1.02 14.97 -3.12
C GLU A 35 0.67 13.76 -3.99
N LYS A 36 0.70 13.95 -5.31
CA LYS A 36 0.40 12.89 -6.29
C LYS A 36 1.66 12.26 -6.90
N ILE A 37 2.77 12.93 -6.77
CA ILE A 37 4.06 12.51 -7.34
C ILE A 37 5.11 12.54 -6.25
N VAL A 38 5.96 11.51 -6.23
CA VAL A 38 7.14 11.46 -5.38
C VAL A 38 8.36 11.06 -6.22
N VAL A 39 9.51 11.66 -5.91
CA VAL A 39 10.78 11.36 -6.58
C VAL A 39 11.75 10.71 -5.59
N PHE A 40 12.17 9.50 -5.89
CA PHE A 40 13.23 8.80 -5.16
C PHE A 40 14.57 9.06 -5.84
N TYR A 41 15.51 9.64 -5.12
CA TYR A 41 16.91 9.78 -5.52
C TYR A 41 17.67 8.58 -4.97
N THR A 42 17.96 7.62 -5.83
CA THR A 42 18.69 6.42 -5.44
C THR A 42 20.17 6.51 -5.82
N SER A 43 20.98 5.55 -5.37
CA SER A 43 22.39 5.44 -5.82
C SER A 43 22.54 5.10 -7.31
N LYS A 44 21.47 4.61 -7.96
CA LYS A 44 21.47 4.24 -9.40
C LYS A 44 20.78 5.26 -10.30
N GLY A 45 20.13 6.28 -9.73
CA GLY A 45 19.38 7.30 -10.45
C GLY A 45 18.04 7.59 -9.82
N ASN A 46 17.20 8.35 -10.52
CA ASN A 46 15.95 8.87 -9.97
C ASN A 46 14.75 8.07 -10.48
N LEU A 47 13.85 7.75 -9.57
CA LEU A 47 12.55 7.12 -9.86
C LEU A 47 11.46 8.15 -9.59
N LYS A 48 10.67 8.50 -10.60
CA LYS A 48 9.48 9.31 -10.44
C LYS A 48 8.26 8.40 -10.32
N ILE A 49 7.52 8.51 -9.22
CA ILE A 49 6.43 7.60 -8.86
C ILE A 49 5.14 8.40 -8.76
N GLN A 50 4.11 7.97 -9.46
CA GLN A 50 2.75 8.44 -9.25
C GLN A 50 2.12 7.65 -8.12
N LEU A 51 1.57 8.36 -7.13
CA LEU A 51 0.80 7.78 -6.02
C LEU A 51 -0.68 7.68 -6.41
N PHE A 52 -1.38 6.70 -5.89
CA PHE A 52 -2.79 6.43 -6.17
C PHE A 52 -3.67 6.84 -4.99
N GLU A 53 -3.58 8.10 -4.57
CA GLU A 53 -4.22 8.64 -3.37
C GLU A 53 -5.74 8.50 -3.36
N GLU A 54 -6.40 8.62 -4.52
CA GLU A 54 -7.85 8.42 -4.64
C GLU A 54 -8.28 6.95 -4.49
N SER A 55 -7.38 6.03 -4.81
CA SER A 55 -7.65 4.59 -4.78
C SER A 55 -7.20 3.92 -3.50
N HIS A 56 -6.15 4.47 -2.87
CA HIS A 56 -5.49 3.92 -1.69
C HIS A 56 -5.17 5.03 -0.68
N PRO A 57 -6.19 5.79 -0.20
CA PRO A 57 -5.96 6.96 0.64
C PRO A 57 -5.23 6.63 1.94
N VAL A 58 -5.56 5.53 2.62
CA VAL A 58 -4.91 5.14 3.88
C VAL A 58 -3.46 4.73 3.65
N THR A 59 -3.22 3.90 2.64
CA THR A 59 -1.87 3.41 2.31
C THR A 59 -0.96 4.56 1.87
N VAL A 60 -1.45 5.46 1.01
CA VAL A 60 -0.68 6.62 0.54
C VAL A 60 -0.42 7.62 1.67
N ALA A 61 -1.42 7.91 2.54
CA ALA A 61 -1.23 8.77 3.70
C ALA A 61 -0.16 8.24 4.65
N ASN A 62 -0.21 6.93 4.95
CA ASN A 62 0.82 6.28 5.75
C ASN A 62 2.21 6.41 5.09
N PHE A 63 2.32 6.09 3.80
CA PHE A 63 3.58 6.19 3.07
C PHE A 63 4.15 7.61 3.11
N ILE A 64 3.34 8.64 2.83
CA ILE A 64 3.74 10.06 2.89
C ILE A 64 4.19 10.44 4.30
N SER A 65 3.47 10.01 5.34
CA SER A 65 3.86 10.24 6.74
C SER A 65 5.25 9.67 7.04
N LYS A 66 5.53 8.45 6.58
CA LYS A 66 6.83 7.79 6.74
C LYS A 66 7.94 8.48 5.92
N VAL A 67 7.63 8.98 4.71
CA VAL A 67 8.57 9.78 3.91
C VAL A 67 8.90 11.10 4.64
N LYS A 68 7.90 11.83 5.13
CA LYS A 68 8.09 13.09 5.90
C LYS A 68 8.93 12.87 7.17
N SER A 69 8.88 11.69 7.75
CA SER A 69 9.73 11.28 8.89
C SER A 69 11.12 10.78 8.49
N ASN A 70 11.49 10.83 7.21
CA ASN A 70 12.79 10.41 6.66
C ASN A 70 13.18 8.95 6.95
N ILE A 71 12.22 8.06 7.23
CA ILE A 71 12.52 6.67 7.63
C ILE A 71 13.17 5.84 6.51
N TYR A 72 12.98 6.23 5.25
CA TYR A 72 13.54 5.55 4.08
C TYR A 72 14.89 6.10 3.63
N VAL A 73 15.27 7.28 4.11
CA VAL A 73 16.53 7.92 3.73
C VAL A 73 17.73 7.13 4.28
N ASN A 74 18.73 6.89 3.43
CA ASN A 74 19.90 6.05 3.70
C ASN A 74 19.56 4.59 4.01
N LYS A 75 18.36 4.12 3.63
CA LYS A 75 18.01 2.70 3.69
C LYS A 75 18.32 2.01 2.36
N ASN A 76 18.95 0.86 2.47
CA ASN A 76 19.26 0.03 1.30
C ASN A 76 18.06 -0.83 0.87
N PHE A 77 18.10 -1.29 -0.35
CA PHE A 77 17.16 -2.29 -0.86
C PHE A 77 17.56 -3.67 -0.31
N TYR A 78 17.16 -3.96 0.92
CA TYR A 78 17.65 -5.07 1.73
C TYR A 78 17.36 -6.47 1.17
N LYS A 79 16.33 -6.61 0.32
CA LYS A 79 15.91 -7.90 -0.22
C LYS A 79 15.53 -7.76 -1.70
N ILE A 80 16.13 -8.61 -2.52
CA ILE A 80 15.80 -8.76 -3.94
C ILE A 80 15.40 -10.21 -4.16
N ILE A 81 14.15 -10.42 -4.55
CA ILE A 81 13.61 -11.75 -4.84
C ILE A 81 13.54 -11.89 -6.36
N SER A 82 14.22 -12.89 -6.90
CA SER A 82 14.12 -13.26 -8.30
C SER A 82 13.60 -14.70 -8.39
N TYR A 83 12.45 -14.89 -9.04
CA TYR A 83 11.90 -16.21 -9.29
C TYR A 83 11.30 -16.26 -10.69
N SER A 84 11.63 -17.28 -11.44
CA SER A 84 11.27 -17.36 -12.86
C SER A 84 11.72 -16.08 -13.59
N ASN A 85 10.84 -15.37 -14.26
CA ASN A 85 11.11 -14.10 -14.93
C ASN A 85 10.70 -12.87 -14.08
N ASN A 86 10.37 -13.05 -12.82
CA ASN A 86 9.88 -12.00 -11.93
C ASN A 86 10.99 -11.49 -11.02
N LYS A 87 10.99 -10.20 -10.74
CA LYS A 87 11.90 -9.55 -9.78
C LYS A 87 11.13 -8.60 -8.88
N LEU A 88 11.32 -8.74 -7.57
CA LEU A 88 10.80 -7.85 -6.54
C LEU A 88 11.96 -7.20 -5.81
N ILE A 89 11.86 -5.89 -5.57
CA ILE A 89 12.89 -5.11 -4.89
C ILE A 89 12.28 -4.49 -3.64
N HIS A 90 12.70 -4.95 -2.46
CA HIS A 90 12.17 -4.54 -1.17
C HIS A 90 13.01 -3.43 -0.54
N ASN A 91 12.31 -2.48 0.10
CA ASN A 91 12.88 -1.44 0.94
C ASN A 91 11.99 -1.21 2.16
N GLY A 92 12.55 -0.61 3.22
CA GLY A 92 11.88 -0.30 4.46
C GLY A 92 12.81 -0.45 5.66
N LEU A 93 12.27 -0.69 6.83
CA LEU A 93 13.05 -0.82 8.07
C LEU A 93 13.65 -2.22 8.26
N ASN A 94 13.40 -3.15 7.36
CA ASN A 94 13.84 -4.55 7.41
C ASN A 94 13.42 -5.28 8.71
N LYS A 95 12.16 -5.07 9.11
CA LYS A 95 11.58 -5.69 10.31
C LYS A 95 11.02 -7.11 10.05
N LEU A 96 10.98 -7.53 8.79
CA LEU A 96 10.47 -8.84 8.39
C LEU A 96 11.61 -9.84 8.27
N ASN A 97 11.39 -11.07 8.73
CA ASN A 97 12.35 -12.17 8.53
C ASN A 97 12.43 -12.56 7.02
N ASP A 98 13.32 -13.51 6.69
CA ASP A 98 13.53 -13.98 5.31
C ASP A 98 12.28 -14.58 4.67
N PHE A 99 11.28 -14.98 5.46
CA PHE A 99 9.99 -15.52 5.02
C PHE A 99 8.92 -14.45 4.89
N GLY A 100 9.24 -13.15 5.11
CA GLY A 100 8.27 -12.07 5.08
C GLY A 100 7.35 -12.01 6.30
N GLN A 101 7.69 -12.71 7.38
CA GLN A 101 6.96 -12.70 8.64
C GLN A 101 7.61 -11.71 9.60
N MET A 102 6.81 -11.01 10.40
CA MET A 102 7.34 -10.23 11.52
C MET A 102 7.93 -11.16 12.58
N ASN A 103 9.01 -10.71 13.21
CA ASN A 103 9.48 -11.36 14.45
C ASN A 103 8.35 -11.32 15.49
N ILE A 104 8.07 -12.47 16.10
CA ILE A 104 7.00 -12.63 17.11
C ILE A 104 7.14 -11.63 18.26
N ASN A 105 8.37 -11.24 18.60
CA ASN A 105 8.67 -10.26 19.63
C ASN A 105 8.36 -8.79 19.24
N ASP A 106 8.12 -8.52 17.96
CA ASP A 106 7.79 -7.18 17.45
C ASP A 106 6.28 -7.01 17.20
N LEU A 107 5.48 -8.05 17.45
CA LEU A 107 4.02 -8.05 17.21
C LEU A 107 3.24 -7.07 18.10
N ASP A 108 3.77 -6.69 19.26
CA ASP A 108 3.12 -5.80 20.21
C ASP A 108 3.33 -4.31 19.90
N ASN A 109 4.26 -3.96 19.00
CA ASN A 109 4.54 -2.59 18.56
C ASN A 109 4.12 -2.39 17.09
N PHE A 110 2.83 -2.30 16.87
CA PHE A 110 2.18 -2.36 15.57
C PHE A 110 2.39 -1.19 14.65
N ASP A 111 3.30 -1.34 13.73
CA ASP A 111 3.36 -0.57 12.50
C ASP A 111 2.66 -1.31 11.34
N SER A 112 1.37 -1.60 11.46
CA SER A 112 0.60 -2.19 10.37
C SER A 112 -0.60 -1.33 9.98
N ILE A 113 -0.91 -1.34 8.69
CA ILE A 113 -2.08 -0.69 8.11
C ILE A 113 -3.04 -1.73 7.54
N PRO A 114 -4.32 -1.42 7.30
CA PRO A 114 -5.23 -2.37 6.66
C PRO A 114 -4.73 -2.70 5.25
N LEU A 115 -4.96 -3.93 4.80
CA LEU A 115 -4.93 -4.24 3.38
C LEU A 115 -5.99 -3.37 2.70
N GLU A 116 -5.64 -2.69 1.61
CA GLU A 116 -6.50 -1.74 0.90
C GLU A 116 -6.52 -2.09 -0.58
N ILE A 117 -7.69 -2.44 -1.11
CA ILE A 117 -7.89 -2.85 -2.51
C ILE A 117 -8.97 -1.98 -3.15
N LYS A 118 -8.78 -1.55 -4.38
CA LYS A 118 -9.73 -0.74 -5.13
C LYS A 118 -10.27 -1.48 -6.34
N LEU A 119 -11.58 -1.61 -6.41
CA LEU A 119 -12.31 -1.99 -7.61
C LEU A 119 -12.75 -0.74 -8.39
N ILE A 120 -12.89 -0.88 -9.71
CA ILE A 120 -13.43 0.18 -10.56
C ILE A 120 -14.86 0.51 -10.09
N ASN A 121 -15.18 1.80 -9.96
CA ASN A 121 -16.49 2.33 -9.57
C ASN A 121 -17.02 1.84 -8.19
N ARG A 122 -16.14 1.46 -7.27
CA ARG A 122 -16.50 1.14 -5.88
C ARG A 122 -15.58 1.89 -4.91
N GLU A 123 -16.03 2.06 -3.68
CA GLU A 123 -15.16 2.54 -2.59
C GLU A 123 -14.02 1.55 -2.31
N PRO A 124 -12.88 2.00 -1.74
CA PRO A 124 -11.82 1.09 -1.32
C PRO A 124 -12.32 0.03 -0.36
N ILE A 125 -11.87 -1.20 -0.54
CA ILE A 125 -12.17 -2.37 0.30
C ILE A 125 -11.01 -2.56 1.24
N TYR A 126 -11.31 -2.70 2.53
CA TYR A 126 -10.31 -2.82 3.59
C TYR A 126 -10.30 -4.21 4.21
N GLU A 127 -9.12 -4.63 4.66
CA GLU A 127 -8.90 -5.87 5.42
C GLU A 127 -9.45 -7.14 4.71
N THR A 128 -9.57 -7.09 3.38
CA THR A 128 -10.13 -8.21 2.58
C THR A 128 -9.38 -8.36 1.28
N SER A 129 -8.86 -9.56 1.02
CA SER A 129 -8.27 -9.92 -0.28
C SER A 129 -9.38 -10.23 -1.29
N ILE A 130 -9.22 -9.79 -2.53
CA ILE A 130 -10.10 -10.13 -3.65
C ILE A 130 -9.52 -11.36 -4.36
N ILE A 131 -10.21 -12.46 -4.27
CA ILE A 131 -9.78 -13.75 -4.86
C ILE A 131 -10.73 -14.27 -5.94
N ASN A 132 -11.93 -13.67 -6.05
CA ASN A 132 -12.89 -14.04 -7.08
C ASN A 132 -12.39 -13.55 -8.45
N PRO A 133 -12.23 -14.45 -9.45
CA PRO A 133 -11.72 -14.10 -10.78
C PRO A 133 -12.55 -13.02 -11.49
N LEU A 134 -13.85 -12.95 -11.25
CA LEU A 134 -14.73 -11.92 -11.83
C LEU A 134 -14.48 -10.55 -11.24
N GLU A 135 -14.14 -10.47 -9.95
CA GLU A 135 -13.79 -9.21 -9.29
C GLU A 135 -12.36 -8.78 -9.60
N ILE A 136 -11.42 -9.72 -9.73
CA ILE A 136 -10.02 -9.43 -10.13
C ILE A 136 -9.98 -8.70 -11.48
N LYS A 137 -10.84 -9.02 -12.43
CA LYS A 137 -10.96 -8.31 -13.72
C LYS A 137 -11.40 -6.85 -13.57
N ASN A 138 -12.00 -6.50 -12.45
CA ASN A 138 -12.49 -5.14 -12.13
C ASN A 138 -11.56 -4.40 -11.16
N LEU A 139 -10.35 -4.89 -10.91
CA LEU A 139 -9.36 -4.15 -10.11
C LEU A 139 -9.00 -2.83 -10.80
N ARG A 140 -8.91 -1.77 -10.02
CA ARG A 140 -8.46 -0.45 -10.51
C ARG A 140 -7.00 -0.47 -10.91
N HIS A 141 -6.18 -1.23 -10.19
CA HIS A 141 -4.76 -1.38 -10.42
C HIS A 141 -4.35 -2.85 -10.35
N ASN A 142 -3.58 -3.28 -11.35
CA ASN A 142 -2.96 -4.59 -11.43
C ASN A 142 -1.44 -4.45 -11.36
N PHE A 143 -0.74 -5.49 -10.93
CA PHE A 143 0.70 -5.51 -10.94
C PHE A 143 1.26 -5.42 -12.36
N GLY A 144 2.23 -4.57 -12.53
CA GLY A 144 3.00 -4.40 -13.75
C GLY A 144 4.37 -3.83 -13.41
N LYS A 145 5.24 -3.67 -14.42
CA LYS A 145 6.55 -3.07 -14.23
C LYS A 145 6.42 -1.69 -13.55
N GLY A 146 7.18 -1.51 -12.47
CA GLY A 146 7.21 -0.27 -11.69
C GLY A 146 6.06 -0.12 -10.69
N SER A 147 5.18 -1.10 -10.53
CA SER A 147 4.20 -1.06 -9.43
C SER A 147 4.92 -1.03 -8.09
N ILE A 148 4.46 -0.15 -7.18
CA ILE A 148 4.90 -0.10 -5.79
C ILE A 148 3.75 -0.55 -4.88
N SER A 149 4.05 -1.45 -3.96
CA SER A 149 3.07 -2.05 -3.05
C SER A 149 3.64 -2.23 -1.67
N MET A 150 2.79 -2.12 -0.63
CA MET A 150 3.19 -2.47 0.73
C MET A 150 3.34 -4.00 0.87
N VAL A 151 4.32 -4.41 1.68
CA VAL A 151 4.51 -5.83 2.00
C VAL A 151 3.34 -6.32 2.86
N LYS A 152 2.79 -7.46 2.53
CA LYS A 152 1.69 -8.10 3.27
C LYS A 152 2.23 -8.77 4.53
N ILE A 153 1.58 -8.53 5.67
CA ILE A 153 1.90 -9.18 6.95
C ILE A 153 1.04 -10.43 7.16
N ASN A 154 -0.26 -10.30 6.87
CA ASN A 154 -1.23 -11.38 6.93
C ASN A 154 -2.39 -11.11 5.94
N GLU A 155 -3.45 -11.91 5.98
CA GLU A 155 -4.54 -11.82 4.99
C GLU A 155 -5.28 -10.47 5.00
N THR A 156 -5.24 -9.73 6.12
CA THR A 156 -6.01 -8.48 6.31
C THR A 156 -5.15 -7.24 6.48
N ARG A 157 -3.82 -7.41 6.65
CA ARG A 157 -2.91 -6.31 7.03
C ARG A 157 -1.67 -6.25 6.17
N SER A 158 -1.23 -5.01 5.91
CA SER A 158 0.03 -4.69 5.27
C SER A 158 0.99 -4.02 6.27
N SER A 159 2.30 -4.12 6.03
CA SER A 159 3.30 -3.36 6.77
C SER A 159 3.07 -1.86 6.57
N SER A 160 3.30 -1.05 7.60
CA SER A 160 3.29 0.41 7.49
C SER A 160 4.61 0.96 6.94
N THR A 161 5.69 0.18 6.96
CA THR A 161 7.05 0.64 6.63
C THR A 161 7.71 -0.11 5.49
N GLU A 162 7.31 -1.38 5.25
CA GLU A 162 7.94 -2.21 4.23
C GLU A 162 7.17 -2.13 2.92
N PHE A 163 7.86 -1.83 1.84
CA PHE A 163 7.29 -1.83 0.49
C PHE A 163 8.20 -2.55 -0.51
N PHE A 164 7.66 -2.86 -1.67
CA PHE A 164 8.44 -3.41 -2.77
C PHE A 164 8.02 -2.83 -4.12
N PHE A 165 8.97 -2.81 -5.05
CA PHE A 165 8.72 -2.60 -6.46
C PHE A 165 8.60 -3.94 -7.17
N SER A 166 7.64 -4.06 -8.10
CA SER A 166 7.58 -5.16 -9.05
C SER A 166 8.18 -4.73 -10.39
N LEU A 167 9.01 -5.59 -10.97
CA LEU A 167 9.59 -5.36 -12.30
C LEU A 167 8.76 -6.01 -13.42
N ASN A 168 7.78 -6.81 -13.06
CA ASN A 168 6.97 -7.58 -14.01
C ASN A 168 5.50 -7.54 -13.62
N SER A 169 4.64 -8.06 -14.50
CA SER A 169 3.27 -8.39 -14.15
C SER A 169 3.26 -9.58 -13.20
N LEU A 170 2.40 -9.52 -12.16
CA LEU A 170 2.25 -10.54 -11.11
C LEU A 170 0.77 -10.82 -10.88
N PRO A 171 0.08 -11.49 -11.82
CA PRO A 171 -1.36 -11.75 -11.72
C PRO A 171 -1.74 -12.50 -10.43
N GLU A 172 -0.83 -13.32 -9.90
CA GLU A 172 -1.01 -14.06 -8.64
C GLU A 172 -1.06 -13.18 -7.40
N PHE A 173 -0.60 -11.90 -7.50
CA PHE A 173 -0.64 -10.92 -6.42
C PHE A 173 -1.81 -9.94 -6.56
N ASP A 174 -2.45 -9.90 -7.71
CA ASP A 174 -3.59 -9.03 -7.98
C ASP A 174 -4.74 -9.32 -7.00
N GLY A 175 -5.30 -8.25 -6.42
CA GLY A 175 -6.32 -8.35 -5.39
C GLY A 175 -5.85 -8.80 -4.00
N ARG A 176 -4.54 -9.01 -3.81
CA ARG A 176 -3.96 -9.53 -2.55
C ARG A 176 -3.00 -8.55 -1.86
N TYR A 177 -2.59 -7.48 -2.55
CA TYR A 177 -1.65 -6.47 -2.06
C TYR A 177 -2.13 -5.07 -2.38
N SER A 178 -1.83 -4.10 -1.51
CA SER A 178 -2.16 -2.68 -1.71
C SER A 178 -1.18 -2.04 -2.68
N ILE A 179 -1.53 -1.96 -3.97
CA ILE A 179 -0.74 -1.28 -5.00
C ILE A 179 -1.03 0.21 -4.93
N PHE A 180 -0.19 0.97 -4.24
CA PHE A 180 -0.45 2.38 -3.93
C PHE A 180 0.22 3.38 -4.87
N GLY A 181 0.94 2.90 -5.90
CA GLY A 181 1.56 3.77 -6.89
C GLY A 181 2.26 3.00 -8.00
N ARG A 182 2.85 3.78 -8.93
CA ARG A 182 3.63 3.24 -10.06
C ARG A 182 4.73 4.21 -10.49
N VAL A 183 5.89 3.66 -10.84
CA VAL A 183 6.98 4.40 -11.47
C VAL A 183 6.54 4.86 -12.85
N ILE A 184 6.56 6.17 -13.08
CA ILE A 184 6.19 6.82 -14.36
C ILE A 184 7.40 7.34 -15.13
N SER A 185 8.59 7.37 -14.50
CA SER A 185 9.87 7.71 -15.15
C SER A 185 11.01 7.07 -14.37
N GLY A 186 12.03 6.60 -15.08
CA GLY A 186 13.21 5.95 -14.51
C GLY A 186 13.00 4.45 -14.25
N SER A 187 12.01 3.80 -14.85
CA SER A 187 11.76 2.37 -14.61
C SER A 187 12.93 1.45 -14.98
N GLU A 188 13.83 1.88 -15.89
CA GLU A 188 15.07 1.19 -16.24
C GLU A 188 16.10 1.18 -15.10
N ILE A 189 15.93 2.07 -14.11
CA ILE A 189 16.80 2.11 -12.93
C ILE A 189 16.48 0.94 -12.00
N LEU A 190 15.21 0.51 -11.94
CA LEU A 190 14.81 -0.65 -11.15
C LEU A 190 15.57 -1.93 -11.57
N ASP A 191 15.87 -2.06 -12.86
CA ASP A 191 16.63 -3.23 -13.37
C ASP A 191 18.08 -3.25 -12.83
N LYS A 192 18.64 -2.07 -12.50
CA LYS A 192 20.02 -1.85 -12.05
C LYS A 192 20.18 -1.85 -10.52
N ILE A 193 19.09 -1.78 -9.77
CA ILE A 193 19.14 -1.74 -8.30
C ILE A 193 19.61 -3.09 -7.76
N ASP A 194 20.54 -3.03 -6.83
CA ASP A 194 21.06 -4.14 -6.05
C ASP A 194 20.91 -3.89 -4.54
N LYS A 195 21.17 -4.91 -3.70
CA LYS A 195 20.98 -4.88 -2.24
C LYS A 195 21.77 -3.78 -1.52
N ASN A 196 22.89 -3.35 -2.09
CA ASN A 196 23.72 -2.28 -1.51
C ASN A 196 23.31 -0.87 -1.92
N ASP A 197 22.36 -0.76 -2.85
CA ASP A 197 21.90 0.54 -3.30
C ASP A 197 20.97 1.19 -2.28
N LEU A 198 21.03 2.52 -2.20
CA LEU A 198 20.35 3.31 -1.18
C LEU A 198 19.30 4.23 -1.81
N ILE A 199 18.30 4.54 -1.03
CA ILE A 199 17.48 5.74 -1.20
C ILE A 199 18.20 6.89 -0.50
N LYS A 200 18.76 7.84 -1.27
CA LYS A 200 19.51 9.00 -0.75
C LYS A 200 18.61 10.12 -0.27
N LYS A 201 17.49 10.30 -0.96
CA LYS A 201 16.50 11.36 -0.72
C LYS A 201 15.16 10.99 -1.32
N ILE A 202 14.07 11.49 -0.75
CA ILE A 202 12.73 11.45 -1.34
C ILE A 202 12.15 12.86 -1.30
N GLU A 203 11.55 13.30 -2.41
CA GLU A 203 10.90 14.62 -2.54
C GLU A 203 9.50 14.47 -3.12
N PHE A 204 8.63 15.45 -2.82
CA PHE A 204 7.28 15.60 -3.38
C PHE A 204 7.25 16.71 -4.43
#